data_0f2f3a72b666c91fdc30e53534260d65
#
_entry.id   0f2f3a72b666c91fdc30e53534260d65
#
_cell.length_a   1.000
_cell.length_b   1.000
_cell.length_c   1.000
_cell.angle_alpha   90.00
_cell.angle_beta   90.00
_cell.angle_gamma   90.00
#
_symmetry.space_group_name_H-M   'P 1'
#
loop_
_entity.id
_entity.type
_entity.pdbx_description
1 polymer ?
#
loop_
_entity_poly.entity_id
_entity_poly.type
_entity_poly.pdbx_seq_one_letter_code
_entity_poly.pdbx_strand_id
1 'polypeptide(L)'
;MYTIISTTNRIGSNTLKVARQYQAFFAEESIPAQLYSLENFTSLQRDQHFDKTEQEILIPTKKFVFIMPEYNGSFPGIFKLMMDLSDIKQSWYYKKVLLVGVANGRAGNLRGIDSMTNMCHYMKMNVYHEKLPISGISNELENDAFIKESTIQAVKNQIKGFIQF
;
A
#
# COMPACT_ATOMS: atom_id res chain seq x y z
N MET A 1 13.50 -5.66 5.08
CA MET A 1 12.86 -4.36 5.27
C MET A 1 11.42 -4.43 4.80
N TYR A 2 10.50 -3.82 5.57
CA TYR A 2 9.10 -3.65 5.20
C TYR A 2 8.86 -2.21 4.82
N THR A 3 8.09 -1.98 3.75
CA THR A 3 7.68 -0.63 3.33
C THR A 3 6.18 -0.60 3.05
N ILE A 4 5.49 0.29 3.74
CA ILE A 4 4.08 0.60 3.52
C ILE A 4 4.02 1.77 2.55
N ILE A 5 3.30 1.62 1.44
CA ILE A 5 3.11 2.70 0.46
C ILE A 5 1.67 3.19 0.50
N SER A 6 1.47 4.46 0.85
CA SER A 6 0.22 5.18 0.63
C SER A 6 0.19 5.65 -0.83
N THR A 7 -0.63 5.01 -1.66
CA THR A 7 -0.50 5.06 -3.13
C THR A 7 -1.20 6.23 -3.81
N THR A 8 -1.53 7.29 -3.09
CA THR A 8 -2.18 8.49 -3.64
C THR A 8 -1.42 9.77 -3.30
N ASN A 9 -1.45 10.71 -4.21
CA ASN A 9 -0.88 12.05 -4.01
C ASN A 9 -1.88 13.07 -3.41
N ARG A 10 -3.08 12.64 -3.02
CA ARG A 10 -4.04 13.53 -2.34
C ARG A 10 -3.59 13.81 -0.93
N ILE A 11 -3.44 15.09 -0.61
CA ILE A 11 -3.05 15.56 0.72
C ILE A 11 -4.14 15.21 1.75
N GLY A 12 -3.74 14.72 2.93
CA GLY A 12 -4.65 14.38 4.02
C GLY A 12 -5.59 13.21 3.72
N SER A 13 -5.23 12.33 2.80
CA SER A 13 -6.08 11.24 2.34
C SER A 13 -6.37 10.21 3.44
N ASN A 14 -7.58 9.61 3.41
CA ASN A 14 -7.88 8.46 4.26
C ASN A 14 -6.90 7.28 4.02
N THR A 15 -6.36 7.17 2.81
CA THR A 15 -5.33 6.18 2.47
C THR A 15 -4.07 6.35 3.31
N LEU A 16 -3.60 7.58 3.51
CA LEU A 16 -2.45 7.85 4.36
C LEU A 16 -2.75 7.58 5.85
N LYS A 17 -3.97 7.91 6.30
CA LYS A 17 -4.41 7.60 7.68
C LYS A 17 -4.40 6.09 7.94
N VAL A 18 -4.94 5.30 7.01
CA VAL A 18 -4.89 3.83 7.06
C VAL A 18 -3.44 3.33 7.04
N ALA A 19 -2.58 3.89 6.18
CA ALA A 19 -1.18 3.49 6.12
C ALA A 19 -0.43 3.73 7.45
N ARG A 20 -0.74 4.82 8.15
CA ARG A 20 -0.20 5.09 9.50
C ARG A 20 -0.72 4.08 10.54
N GLN A 21 -1.99 3.66 10.45
CA GLN A 21 -2.53 2.60 11.32
C GLN A 21 -1.83 1.27 11.09
N TYR A 22 -1.58 0.89 9.81
CA TYR A 22 -0.77 -0.28 9.50
C TYR A 22 0.63 -0.18 10.08
N GLN A 23 1.29 0.98 9.96
CA GLN A 23 2.61 1.20 10.55
C GLN A 23 2.61 1.01 12.07
N ALA A 24 1.61 1.54 12.76
CA ALA A 24 1.46 1.37 14.21
C ALA A 24 1.25 -0.11 14.59
N PHE A 25 0.41 -0.84 13.87
CA PHE A 25 0.18 -2.27 14.14
C PHE A 25 1.39 -3.16 13.81
N PHE A 26 2.19 -2.81 12.81
CA PHE A 26 3.49 -3.48 12.58
C PHE A 26 4.46 -3.24 13.76
N ALA A 27 4.45 -2.03 14.34
CA ALA A 27 5.27 -1.73 15.52
C ALA A 27 4.81 -2.50 16.76
N GLU A 28 3.51 -2.74 16.95
CA GLU A 28 2.99 -3.62 18.01
C GLU A 28 3.55 -5.05 17.92
N GLU A 29 3.76 -5.54 16.68
CA GLU A 29 4.38 -6.85 16.41
C GLU A 29 5.92 -6.79 16.44
N SER A 30 6.52 -5.68 16.91
CA SER A 30 7.97 -5.45 16.94
C SER A 30 8.65 -5.51 15.56
N ILE A 31 7.92 -5.22 14.50
CA ILE A 31 8.41 -5.17 13.11
C ILE A 31 8.54 -3.71 12.66
N PRO A 32 9.76 -3.20 12.45
CA PRO A 32 9.93 -1.86 11.89
C PRO A 32 9.47 -1.84 10.42
N ALA A 33 8.47 -1.00 10.12
CA ALA A 33 7.97 -0.77 8.77
C ALA A 33 8.13 0.71 8.39
N GLN A 34 8.81 0.96 7.28
CA GLN A 34 8.94 2.30 6.73
C GLN A 34 7.62 2.71 6.07
N LEU A 35 7.18 3.94 6.29
CA LEU A 35 6.05 4.52 5.58
C LEU A 35 6.55 5.44 4.47
N TYR A 36 6.12 5.18 3.23
CA TYR A 36 6.32 6.04 2.08
C TYR A 36 4.98 6.51 1.53
N SER A 37 4.79 7.83 1.45
CA SER A 37 3.57 8.43 0.91
C SER A 37 3.82 9.06 -0.45
N LEU A 38 2.93 8.82 -1.41
CA LEU A 38 2.97 9.52 -2.70
C LEU A 38 2.41 10.95 -2.62
N GLU A 39 2.06 11.45 -1.45
CA GLU A 39 1.52 12.81 -1.26
C GLU A 39 2.42 13.90 -1.87
N ASN A 40 3.74 13.69 -1.78
CA ASN A 40 4.75 14.59 -2.33
C ASN A 40 5.43 14.04 -3.60
N PHE A 41 4.85 13.02 -4.23
CA PHE A 41 5.40 12.47 -5.45
C PHE A 41 5.07 13.39 -6.64
N THR A 42 6.09 13.97 -7.25
CA THR A 42 5.98 14.97 -8.33
C THR A 42 6.69 14.56 -9.62
N SER A 43 7.44 13.47 -9.61
CA SER A 43 8.20 13.01 -10.77
C SER A 43 7.26 12.51 -11.86
N LEU A 44 7.20 13.20 -13.00
CA LEU A 44 6.48 12.77 -14.19
C LEU A 44 7.36 11.95 -15.14
N GLN A 45 8.65 11.99 -14.93
CA GLN A 45 9.67 11.23 -15.63
C GLN A 45 10.77 10.84 -14.66
N ARG A 46 11.65 9.92 -15.05
CA ARG A 46 12.79 9.54 -14.23
C ARG A 46 13.73 10.74 -14.04
N ASP A 47 13.94 11.14 -12.80
CA ASP A 47 14.79 12.26 -12.37
C ASP A 47 15.62 11.87 -11.14
N GLN A 48 16.53 12.74 -10.70
CA GLN A 48 17.39 12.48 -9.54
C GLN A 48 16.61 12.24 -8.24
N HIS A 49 15.45 12.89 -8.08
CA HIS A 49 14.59 12.69 -6.91
C HIS A 49 14.00 11.28 -6.92
N PHE A 50 13.52 10.84 -8.08
CA PHE A 50 13.03 9.48 -8.25
C PHE A 50 14.13 8.44 -8.08
N ASP A 51 15.32 8.65 -8.65
CA ASP A 51 16.46 7.75 -8.50
C ASP A 51 16.83 7.57 -7.02
N LYS A 52 16.83 8.64 -6.24
CA LYS A 52 17.05 8.56 -4.78
C LYS A 52 15.95 7.74 -4.09
N THR A 53 14.69 8.00 -4.40
CA THR A 53 13.54 7.23 -3.86
C THR A 53 13.67 5.75 -4.19
N GLU A 54 14.03 5.42 -5.41
CA GLU A 54 14.21 4.03 -5.83
C GLU A 54 15.35 3.35 -5.07
N GLN A 55 16.50 4.00 -4.95
CA GLN A 55 17.68 3.45 -4.26
C GLN A 55 17.48 3.30 -2.75
N GLU A 56 16.84 4.26 -2.10
CA GLU A 56 16.71 4.29 -0.64
C GLU A 56 15.46 3.55 -0.14
N ILE A 57 14.41 3.44 -0.97
CA ILE A 57 13.11 2.91 -0.55
C ILE A 57 12.75 1.65 -1.32
N LEU A 58 12.67 1.70 -2.67
CA LEU A 58 12.10 0.60 -3.43
C LEU A 58 13.03 -0.61 -3.47
N ILE A 59 14.29 -0.41 -3.85
CA ILE A 59 15.28 -1.49 -4.02
C ILE A 59 15.54 -2.26 -2.71
N PRO A 60 15.80 -1.63 -1.56
CA PRO A 60 16.09 -2.36 -0.33
C PRO A 60 14.87 -3.02 0.33
N THR A 61 13.65 -2.69 -0.09
CA THR A 61 12.42 -3.30 0.43
C THR A 61 12.30 -4.76 -0.01
N LYS A 62 11.96 -5.64 0.92
CA LYS A 62 11.69 -7.07 0.66
C LYS A 62 10.20 -7.40 0.71
N LYS A 63 9.46 -6.68 1.57
CA LYS A 63 8.01 -6.86 1.74
C LYS A 63 7.30 -5.52 1.66
N PHE A 64 6.39 -5.38 0.72
CA PHE A 64 5.57 -4.18 0.53
C PHE A 64 4.17 -4.35 1.11
N VAL A 65 3.59 -3.25 1.57
CA VAL A 65 2.16 -3.12 1.85
C VAL A 65 1.63 -1.96 1.00
N PHE A 66 0.73 -2.24 0.06
CA PHE A 66 0.13 -1.22 -0.79
C PHE A 66 -1.24 -0.85 -0.24
N ILE A 67 -1.39 0.38 0.25
CA ILE A 67 -2.67 0.93 0.69
C ILE A 67 -3.22 1.78 -0.46
N MET A 68 -4.32 1.33 -1.10
CA MET A 68 -4.78 1.84 -2.39
C MET A 68 -6.21 2.38 -2.31
N PRO A 69 -6.45 3.68 -2.59
CA PRO A 69 -7.81 4.18 -2.76
C PRO A 69 -8.40 3.72 -4.09
N GLU A 70 -9.73 3.74 -4.19
CA GLU A 70 -10.42 3.50 -5.46
C GLU A 70 -10.54 4.80 -6.25
N TYR A 71 -9.92 4.85 -7.42
CA TYR A 71 -10.07 5.93 -8.39
C TYR A 71 -10.57 5.36 -9.70
N ASN A 72 -11.82 5.72 -10.06
CA ASN A 72 -12.45 5.26 -11.30
C ASN A 72 -12.46 3.73 -11.46
N GLY A 73 -12.71 3.00 -10.38
CA GLY A 73 -12.78 1.53 -10.39
C GLY A 73 -11.42 0.83 -10.46
N SER A 74 -10.33 1.52 -10.10
CA SER A 74 -8.97 0.99 -10.09
C SER A 74 -8.12 1.63 -8.99
N PHE A 75 -6.84 1.28 -8.92
CA PHE A 75 -5.84 1.98 -8.11
C PHE A 75 -5.39 3.30 -8.77
N PRO A 76 -4.75 4.24 -8.04
CA PRO A 76 -4.38 5.55 -8.58
C PRO A 76 -3.34 5.49 -9.71
N GLY A 77 -3.55 6.30 -10.76
CA GLY A 77 -2.63 6.42 -11.89
C GLY A 77 -1.22 6.91 -11.49
N ILE A 78 -1.12 7.73 -10.43
CA ILE A 78 0.18 8.18 -9.90
C ILE A 78 1.02 7.01 -9.38
N PHE A 79 0.39 5.98 -8.82
CA PHE A 79 1.07 4.77 -8.38
C PHE A 79 1.54 3.93 -9.56
N LYS A 80 0.72 3.84 -10.62
CA LYS A 80 1.13 3.21 -11.88
C LYS A 80 2.34 3.91 -12.47
N LEU A 81 2.31 5.25 -12.53
CA LEU A 81 3.43 6.05 -13.01
C LEU A 81 4.72 5.78 -12.22
N MET A 82 4.65 5.76 -10.89
CA MET A 82 5.81 5.42 -10.06
C MET A 82 6.40 4.05 -10.42
N MET A 83 5.53 3.05 -10.63
CA MET A 83 5.97 1.71 -11.03
C MET A 83 6.59 1.70 -12.44
N ASP A 84 6.04 2.47 -13.37
CA ASP A 84 6.55 2.56 -14.74
C ASP A 84 7.90 3.27 -14.84
N LEU A 85 8.18 4.20 -13.93
CA LEU A 85 9.47 4.88 -13.85
C LEU A 85 10.56 4.02 -13.23
N SER A 86 10.20 3.01 -12.45
CA SER A 86 11.16 2.20 -11.68
C SER A 86 11.82 1.09 -12.50
N ASP A 87 13.02 0.68 -12.07
CA ASP A 87 13.63 -0.57 -12.56
C ASP A 87 12.80 -1.76 -12.07
N ILE A 88 12.11 -2.40 -12.99
CA ILE A 88 11.20 -3.50 -12.69
C ILE A 88 11.89 -4.67 -11.97
N LYS A 89 13.15 -4.96 -12.29
CA LYS A 89 13.87 -6.10 -11.74
C LYS A 89 14.35 -5.82 -10.32
N GLN A 90 14.94 -4.66 -10.09
CA GLN A 90 15.51 -4.29 -8.80
C GLN A 90 14.43 -3.91 -7.78
N SER A 91 13.41 -3.19 -8.24
CA SER A 91 12.38 -2.64 -7.36
C SER A 91 11.29 -3.65 -7.00
N TRP A 92 10.92 -4.59 -7.89
CA TRP A 92 9.72 -5.42 -7.70
C TRP A 92 9.93 -6.93 -7.76
N TYR A 93 10.83 -7.46 -8.62
CA TYR A 93 10.92 -8.90 -8.85
C TYR A 93 11.17 -9.69 -7.55
N TYR A 94 10.38 -10.75 -7.40
CA TYR A 94 10.45 -11.74 -6.31
C TYR A 94 10.17 -11.19 -4.91
N LYS A 95 9.79 -9.92 -4.78
CA LYS A 95 9.39 -9.32 -3.52
C LYS A 95 7.99 -9.75 -3.12
N LYS A 96 7.69 -9.71 -1.83
CA LYS A 96 6.38 -10.04 -1.29
C LYS A 96 5.53 -8.77 -1.16
N VAL A 97 4.22 -8.89 -1.36
CA VAL A 97 3.32 -7.75 -1.27
C VAL A 97 1.99 -8.11 -0.64
N LEU A 98 1.53 -7.25 0.26
CA LEU A 98 0.21 -7.22 0.85
C LEU A 98 -0.62 -6.11 0.20
N LEU A 99 -1.84 -6.43 -0.24
CA LEU A 99 -2.74 -5.49 -0.91
C LEU A 99 -3.92 -5.10 -0.02
N VAL A 100 -4.14 -3.81 0.12
CA VAL A 100 -5.23 -3.24 0.92
C VAL A 100 -5.97 -2.19 0.08
N GLY A 101 -7.27 -2.36 -0.05
CA GLY A 101 -8.15 -1.40 -0.70
C GLY A 101 -8.79 -0.46 0.32
N VAL A 102 -9.00 0.79 -0.06
CA VAL A 102 -9.65 1.81 0.79
C VAL A 102 -10.66 2.59 -0.07
N ALA A 103 -11.95 2.52 0.28
CA ALA A 103 -12.98 3.28 -0.42
C ALA A 103 -14.17 3.59 0.48
N ASN A 104 -14.94 4.65 0.13
CA ASN A 104 -16.25 4.88 0.73
C ASN A 104 -17.33 3.95 0.13
N GLY A 105 -17.10 3.46 -1.08
CA GLY A 105 -17.98 2.51 -1.74
C GLY A 105 -17.99 1.13 -1.06
N ARG A 106 -19.05 0.34 -1.32
CA ARG A 106 -19.29 -0.96 -0.68
C ARG A 106 -18.19 -2.01 -0.94
N ALA A 107 -17.50 -1.90 -2.08
CA ALA A 107 -16.51 -2.88 -2.50
C ALA A 107 -15.10 -2.62 -1.92
N GLY A 108 -14.84 -1.50 -1.21
CA GLY A 108 -13.55 -1.25 -0.59
C GLY A 108 -12.36 -1.28 -1.56
N ASN A 109 -12.56 -0.87 -2.81
CA ASN A 109 -11.57 -0.95 -3.89
C ASN A 109 -11.19 -2.39 -4.32
N LEU A 110 -12.11 -3.31 -4.30
CA LEU A 110 -11.85 -4.69 -4.73
C LEU A 110 -11.33 -4.76 -6.19
N ARG A 111 -11.88 -3.94 -7.09
CA ARG A 111 -11.43 -3.87 -8.49
C ARG A 111 -9.98 -3.40 -8.63
N GLY A 112 -9.59 -2.40 -7.82
CA GLY A 112 -8.20 -1.93 -7.80
C GLY A 112 -7.25 -2.98 -7.23
N ILE A 113 -7.68 -3.74 -6.23
CA ILE A 113 -6.93 -4.88 -5.68
C ILE A 113 -6.72 -5.95 -6.77
N ASP A 114 -7.75 -6.32 -7.54
CA ASP A 114 -7.64 -7.32 -8.61
C ASP A 114 -6.71 -6.84 -9.73
N SER A 115 -6.87 -5.59 -10.17
CA SER A 115 -5.99 -4.99 -11.18
C SER A 115 -4.52 -4.97 -10.71
N MET A 116 -4.28 -4.60 -9.45
CA MET A 116 -2.94 -4.60 -8.86
C MET A 116 -2.38 -6.00 -8.70
N THR A 117 -3.20 -6.99 -8.37
CA THR A 117 -2.79 -8.40 -8.28
C THR A 117 -2.22 -8.88 -9.62
N ASN A 118 -2.92 -8.61 -10.73
CA ASN A 118 -2.44 -8.97 -12.07
C ASN A 118 -1.11 -8.29 -12.40
N MET A 119 -0.98 -7.02 -12.06
CA MET A 119 0.25 -6.26 -12.29
C MET A 119 1.42 -6.79 -11.45
N CYS A 120 1.17 -7.08 -10.17
CA CYS A 120 2.18 -7.70 -9.29
C CYS A 120 2.65 -9.05 -9.82
N HIS A 121 1.75 -9.90 -10.33
CA HIS A 121 2.12 -11.18 -10.93
C HIS A 121 2.94 -10.99 -12.20
N TYR A 122 2.62 -10.02 -13.07
CA TYR A 122 3.46 -9.69 -14.22
C TYR A 122 4.87 -9.30 -13.79
N MET A 123 4.99 -8.53 -12.70
CA MET A 123 6.28 -8.15 -12.10
C MET A 123 6.90 -9.25 -11.22
N LYS A 124 6.42 -10.49 -11.31
CA LYS A 124 6.92 -11.65 -10.54
C LYS A 124 6.93 -11.43 -9.02
N MET A 125 6.05 -10.59 -8.50
CA MET A 125 5.88 -10.42 -7.06
C MET A 125 5.05 -11.55 -6.47
N ASN A 126 5.32 -11.89 -5.21
CA ASN A 126 4.56 -12.86 -4.44
C ASN A 126 3.44 -12.12 -3.68
N VAL A 127 2.21 -12.21 -4.17
CA VAL A 127 1.05 -11.54 -3.56
C VAL A 127 0.53 -12.39 -2.40
N TYR A 128 0.43 -11.79 -1.21
CA TYR A 128 -0.20 -12.42 -0.06
C TYR A 128 -1.69 -12.64 -0.32
N HIS A 129 -2.17 -13.83 -0.02
CA HIS A 129 -3.51 -14.25 -0.42
C HIS A 129 -4.64 -13.51 0.32
N GLU A 130 -4.43 -13.13 1.59
CA GLU A 130 -5.42 -12.34 2.33
C GLU A 130 -5.32 -10.87 1.93
N LYS A 131 -6.23 -10.44 1.05
CA LYS A 131 -6.38 -9.05 0.62
C LYS A 131 -7.52 -8.43 1.41
N LEU A 132 -7.37 -7.20 1.86
CA LEU A 132 -8.37 -6.53 2.69
C LEU A 132 -8.99 -5.33 1.98
N PRO A 133 -10.22 -5.42 1.46
CA PRO A 133 -10.98 -4.26 0.99
C PRO A 133 -11.67 -3.57 2.18
N ILE A 134 -11.22 -2.36 2.53
CA ILE A 134 -11.85 -1.55 3.59
C ILE A 134 -12.91 -0.65 2.94
N SER A 135 -14.17 -0.99 3.13
CA SER A 135 -15.32 -0.24 2.61
C SER A 135 -15.84 0.78 3.63
N GLY A 136 -16.55 1.82 3.14
CA GLY A 136 -17.15 2.83 4.02
C GLY A 136 -16.14 3.55 4.91
N ILE A 137 -14.97 3.85 4.39
CA ILE A 137 -13.80 4.32 5.17
C ILE A 137 -14.10 5.54 6.03
N SER A 138 -15.02 6.42 5.62
CA SER A 138 -15.42 7.57 6.44
C SER A 138 -16.13 7.19 7.75
N ASN A 139 -16.65 5.98 7.85
CA ASN A 139 -17.27 5.42 9.05
C ASN A 139 -16.34 4.45 9.81
N GLU A 140 -15.14 4.28 9.33
CA GLU A 140 -14.11 3.41 9.93
C GLU A 140 -13.08 4.21 10.72
N LEU A 141 -12.98 5.53 10.46
CA LEU A 141 -11.95 6.40 11.03
C LEU A 141 -12.58 7.54 11.84
N GLU A 142 -12.05 7.77 13.03
CA GLU A 142 -12.26 8.96 13.85
C GLU A 142 -10.89 9.41 14.40
N ASN A 143 -10.62 10.72 14.37
CA ASN A 143 -9.32 11.28 14.80
C ASN A 143 -8.12 10.52 14.20
N ASP A 144 -8.23 10.16 12.89
CA ASP A 144 -7.23 9.44 12.11
C ASP A 144 -6.96 7.97 12.55
N ALA A 145 -7.76 7.43 13.47
CA ALA A 145 -7.66 6.06 13.96
C ALA A 145 -8.88 5.23 13.58
N PHE A 146 -8.70 3.92 13.39
CA PHE A 146 -9.81 2.98 13.27
C PHE A 146 -10.65 2.94 14.54
N ILE A 147 -11.98 2.95 14.38
CA ILE A 147 -12.93 2.89 15.50
C ILE A 147 -13.67 1.56 15.59
N LYS A 148 -13.69 0.76 14.53
CA LYS A 148 -14.39 -0.52 14.57
C LYS A 148 -13.45 -1.66 14.93
N GLU A 149 -13.74 -2.35 16.01
CA GLU A 149 -12.94 -3.48 16.49
C GLU A 149 -12.81 -4.58 15.43
N SER A 150 -13.86 -4.85 14.66
CA SER A 150 -13.83 -5.85 13.57
C SER A 150 -12.77 -5.51 12.50
N THR A 151 -12.64 -4.24 12.13
CA THR A 151 -11.66 -3.77 11.16
C THR A 151 -10.26 -3.81 11.74
N ILE A 152 -10.10 -3.37 13.00
CA ILE A 152 -8.82 -3.44 13.74
C ILE A 152 -8.32 -4.89 13.77
N GLN A 153 -9.19 -5.82 14.16
CA GLN A 153 -8.83 -7.24 14.25
C GLN A 153 -8.50 -7.84 12.88
N ALA A 154 -9.26 -7.50 11.84
CA ALA A 154 -8.97 -7.95 10.47
C ALA A 154 -7.60 -7.47 10.00
N VAL A 155 -7.26 -6.21 10.23
CA VAL A 155 -5.93 -5.64 9.89
C VAL A 155 -4.82 -6.33 10.68
N LYS A 156 -4.99 -6.51 12.00
CA LYS A 156 -3.98 -7.19 12.84
C LYS A 156 -3.76 -8.64 12.40
N ASN A 157 -4.81 -9.37 12.09
CA ASN A 157 -4.70 -10.76 11.61
C ASN A 157 -3.99 -10.82 10.26
N GLN A 158 -4.34 -9.91 9.33
CA GLN A 158 -3.69 -9.82 8.03
C GLN A 158 -2.19 -9.52 8.17
N ILE A 159 -1.80 -8.60 9.06
CA ILE A 159 -0.39 -8.27 9.33
C ILE A 159 0.35 -9.50 9.88
N LYS A 160 -0.22 -10.19 10.90
CA LYS A 160 0.40 -11.39 11.48
C LYS A 160 0.64 -12.48 10.45
N GLY A 161 -0.34 -12.75 9.60
CA GLY A 161 -0.18 -13.70 8.51
C GLY A 161 0.87 -13.25 7.48
N PHE A 162 0.90 -11.97 7.10
CA PHE A 162 1.89 -11.44 6.17
C PHE A 162 3.32 -11.44 6.73
N ILE A 163 3.51 -11.29 8.03
CA ILE A 163 4.82 -11.41 8.67
C ILE A 163 5.39 -12.83 8.49
N GLN A 164 4.53 -13.85 8.57
CA GLN A 164 4.92 -15.25 8.40
C GLN A 164 5.06 -15.67 6.92
N PHE A 165 4.33 -15.01 6.02
CA PHE A 165 4.37 -15.25 4.57
C PHE A 165 5.76 -14.98 4.03
#